data_f936a89acbcdd6130f628d5a8c94e2cf
#
_entry.id   f936a89acbcdd6130f628d5a8c94e2cf
#
_cell.length_a   1.000
_cell.length_b   1.000
_cell.length_c   1.000
_cell.angle_alpha   90.00
_cell.angle_beta   90.00
_cell.angle_gamma   90.00
#
_symmetry.space_group_name_H-M   'P 1'
#
loop_
_entity.id
_entity.type
_entity.pdbx_description
1 polymer ?
#
loop_
_entity_poly.entity_id
_entity_poly.type
_entity_poly.pdbx_seq_one_letter_code
_entity_poly.pdbx_strand_id
1 'polypeptide(L)'
;MKIKREHFNILRKIHKNANLSQRDLSSQLGYSLGKVNYCLESLKQKGLIKINNFRKNPNKSNYLYILTPRGISEKTKITLRFMQERIKEYDELKNELSTHKKKN
;
A
#
# COMPACT_ATOMS: atom_id res chain seq x y z
N MET A 1 14.26 5.84 4.41
CA MET A 1 12.95 6.50 4.32
C MET A 1 11.85 5.55 4.75
N LYS A 2 11.05 5.97 5.68
CA LYS A 2 9.97 5.16 6.23
C LYS A 2 8.81 5.08 5.24
N ILE A 3 8.26 3.89 5.05
CA ILE A 3 7.09 3.71 4.17
C ILE A 3 5.85 4.23 4.89
N LYS A 4 5.16 5.15 4.24
CA LYS A 4 3.92 5.73 4.73
C LYS A 4 2.73 4.87 4.32
N ARG A 5 1.56 5.16 4.91
CA ARG A 5 0.33 4.42 4.63
C ARG A 5 -0.02 4.43 3.14
N GLU A 6 0.17 5.57 2.46
CA GLU A 6 -0.13 5.69 1.04
C GLU A 6 0.70 4.73 0.20
N HIS A 7 2.00 4.63 0.51
CA HIS A 7 2.89 3.68 -0.16
C HIS A 7 2.42 2.24 0.05
N PHE A 8 2.06 1.93 1.28
CA PHE A 8 1.60 0.59 1.65
C PHE A 8 0.31 0.22 0.92
N ASN A 9 -0.63 1.15 0.83
CA ASN A 9 -1.89 0.92 0.12
C ASN A 9 -1.65 0.63 -1.36
N ILE A 10 -0.68 1.30 -1.96
CA ILE A 10 -0.29 1.05 -3.35
C ILE A 10 0.34 -0.33 -3.49
N LEU A 11 1.23 -0.72 -2.57
CA LEU A 11 1.81 -2.07 -2.58
C LEU A 11 0.74 -3.15 -2.49
N ARG A 12 -0.26 -2.95 -1.65
CA ARG A 12 -1.37 -3.90 -1.51
C ARG A 12 -2.14 -4.07 -2.81
N LYS A 13 -2.43 -2.97 -3.49
CA LYS A 13 -3.17 -3.00 -4.76
C LYS A 13 -2.37 -3.71 -5.84
N ILE A 14 -1.09 -3.38 -5.97
CA ILE A 14 -0.22 -3.99 -6.98
C ILE A 14 -0.04 -5.49 -6.70
N HIS A 15 0.07 -5.88 -5.44
CA HIS A 15 0.21 -7.29 -5.08
C HIS A 15 -1.03 -8.10 -5.44
N LYS A 16 -2.21 -7.51 -5.24
CA LYS A 16 -3.47 -8.16 -5.60
C LYS A 16 -3.68 -8.26 -7.10
N ASN A 17 -3.22 -7.27 -7.84
CA ASN A 17 -3.42 -7.20 -9.28
C ASN A 17 -2.20 -6.57 -9.93
N ALA A 18 -1.37 -7.40 -10.57
CA ALA A 18 -0.12 -7.00 -11.19
C ALA A 18 -0.28 -6.15 -12.45
N ASN A 19 -1.52 -5.90 -12.89
CA ASN A 19 -1.79 -5.20 -14.14
C ASN A 19 -2.43 -3.82 -13.93
N LEU A 20 -2.16 -3.19 -12.79
CA LEU A 20 -2.68 -1.87 -12.50
C LEU A 20 -1.73 -0.79 -13.02
N SER A 21 -2.30 0.19 -13.74
CA SER A 21 -1.60 1.38 -14.18
C SER A 21 -1.67 2.44 -13.08
N GLN A 22 -0.93 3.54 -13.29
CA GLN A 22 -0.99 4.70 -12.40
C GLN A 22 -2.41 5.25 -12.29
N ARG A 23 -3.13 5.32 -13.41
CA ARG A 23 -4.52 5.80 -13.43
C ARG A 23 -5.45 4.88 -12.68
N ASP A 24 -5.26 3.57 -12.83
CA ASP A 24 -6.06 2.60 -12.09
C ASP A 24 -5.86 2.77 -10.58
N LEU A 25 -4.62 2.92 -10.15
CA LEU A 25 -4.30 3.12 -8.74
C LEU A 25 -4.92 4.41 -8.20
N SER A 26 -4.82 5.49 -8.97
CA SER A 26 -5.43 6.77 -8.62
C SER A 26 -6.94 6.63 -8.43
N SER A 27 -7.60 6.00 -9.39
CA SER A 27 -9.05 5.80 -9.36
C SER A 27 -9.48 4.92 -8.18
N GLN A 28 -8.80 3.80 -7.98
CA GLN A 28 -9.20 2.84 -6.94
C GLN A 28 -8.92 3.33 -5.53
N LEU A 29 -7.85 4.10 -5.33
CA LEU A 29 -7.46 4.57 -4.01
C LEU A 29 -7.97 5.97 -3.68
N GLY A 30 -8.48 6.69 -4.68
CA GLY A 30 -8.91 8.07 -4.48
C GLY A 30 -7.75 9.03 -4.30
N TYR A 31 -6.56 8.67 -4.76
CA TYR A 31 -5.38 9.53 -4.69
C TYR A 31 -5.22 10.32 -5.99
N SER A 32 -4.63 11.49 -5.90
CA SER A 32 -4.27 12.25 -7.11
C SER A 32 -3.20 11.50 -7.91
N LEU A 33 -3.16 11.75 -9.22
CA LEU A 33 -2.12 11.16 -10.07
C LEU A 33 -0.72 11.53 -9.58
N GLY A 34 -0.54 12.78 -9.13
CA GLY A 34 0.74 13.23 -8.60
C GLY A 34 1.17 12.45 -7.36
N LYS A 35 0.23 12.19 -6.45
CA LYS A 35 0.50 11.41 -5.25
C LYS A 35 0.89 9.97 -5.60
N VAL A 36 0.14 9.36 -6.53
CA VAL A 36 0.44 7.99 -6.99
C VAL A 36 1.81 7.94 -7.63
N ASN A 37 2.11 8.90 -8.53
CA ASN A 37 3.40 8.96 -9.19
C ASN A 37 4.55 9.09 -8.18
N TYR A 38 4.39 9.97 -7.20
CA TYR A 38 5.39 10.15 -6.15
C TYR A 38 5.65 8.83 -5.40
N CYS A 39 4.58 8.16 -5.00
CA CYS A 39 4.70 6.88 -4.29
C CYS A 39 5.34 5.79 -5.15
N LEU A 40 4.93 5.69 -6.42
CA LEU A 40 5.49 4.70 -7.33
C LEU A 40 6.98 4.91 -7.54
N GLU A 41 7.41 6.15 -7.75
CA GLU A 41 8.83 6.46 -7.91
C GLU A 41 9.63 6.10 -6.65
N SER A 42 9.09 6.43 -5.48
CA SER A 42 9.71 6.10 -4.20
C SER A 42 9.85 4.58 -4.02
N LEU A 43 8.79 3.84 -4.29
CA LEU A 43 8.80 2.38 -4.17
C LEU A 43 9.75 1.73 -5.16
N LYS A 44 9.80 2.27 -6.38
CA LYS A 44 10.71 1.79 -7.41
C LYS A 44 12.17 2.02 -7.01
N GLN A 45 12.49 3.20 -6.49
CA GLN A 45 13.83 3.52 -6.02
C GLN A 45 14.28 2.59 -4.88
N LYS A 46 13.36 2.18 -4.04
CA LYS A 46 13.64 1.24 -2.95
C LYS A 46 13.73 -0.21 -3.40
N GLY A 47 13.47 -0.49 -4.67
CA GLY A 47 13.50 -1.84 -5.21
C GLY A 47 12.33 -2.71 -4.78
N LEU A 48 11.21 -2.12 -4.36
CA LEU A 48 10.04 -2.84 -3.91
C LEU A 48 9.05 -3.16 -5.03
N ILE A 49 9.07 -2.36 -6.08
CA ILE A 49 8.27 -2.60 -7.29
C ILE A 49 9.16 -2.43 -8.52
N LYS A 50 8.70 -2.98 -9.62
CA LYS A 50 9.32 -2.78 -10.92
C LYS A 50 8.25 -2.68 -11.99
N ILE A 51 8.63 -2.10 -13.14
CA ILE A 51 7.75 -2.04 -14.31
C ILE A 51 7.68 -3.43 -14.91
N ASN A 52 6.45 -3.89 -15.16
CA ASN A 52 6.19 -5.20 -15.74
C ASN A 52 5.82 -5.03 -17.21
N ASN A 53 6.60 -5.62 -18.09
CA ASN A 53 6.22 -5.97 -19.46
C ASN A 53 5.61 -4.84 -20.29
N PHE A 54 6.31 -3.71 -20.37
CA PHE A 54 5.83 -2.62 -21.20
C PHE A 54 5.87 -2.95 -22.71
N ARG A 55 6.49 -4.06 -23.12
CA ARG A 55 6.52 -4.51 -24.50
C ARG A 55 5.13 -4.78 -25.08
N LYS A 56 4.19 -5.20 -24.24
CA LYS A 56 2.81 -5.48 -24.65
C LYS A 56 1.93 -4.23 -24.63
N ASN A 57 2.49 -3.12 -24.21
CA ASN A 57 1.77 -1.86 -24.11
C ASN A 57 2.41 -0.84 -25.04
N PRO A 58 1.88 -0.64 -26.24
CA PRO A 58 2.44 0.31 -27.20
C PRO A 58 2.38 1.75 -26.71
N ASN A 59 1.54 2.03 -25.73
CA ASN A 59 1.42 3.36 -25.15
C ASN A 59 2.29 3.45 -23.90
N LYS A 60 3.47 4.02 -24.04
CA LYS A 60 4.47 4.12 -22.97
C LYS A 60 3.98 4.86 -21.72
N SER A 61 2.86 5.57 -21.80
CA SER A 61 2.29 6.26 -20.64
C SER A 61 1.56 5.32 -19.68
N ASN A 62 1.29 4.07 -20.10
CA ASN A 62 0.55 3.09 -19.31
C ASN A 62 1.46 1.98 -18.80
N TYR A 63 2.42 2.35 -17.96
CA TYR A 63 3.27 1.35 -17.31
C TYR A 63 2.45 0.53 -16.33
N LEU A 64 2.70 -0.78 -16.32
CA LEU A 64 2.13 -1.72 -15.37
C LEU A 64 3.19 -2.09 -14.35
N TYR A 65 2.80 -2.29 -13.11
CA TYR A 65 3.75 -2.50 -12.01
C TYR A 65 3.52 -3.84 -11.33
N ILE A 66 4.61 -4.45 -10.86
CA ILE A 66 4.56 -5.65 -10.03
C ILE A 66 5.48 -5.46 -8.82
N LEU A 67 5.22 -6.23 -7.75
CA LEU A 67 6.11 -6.27 -6.61
C LEU A 67 7.31 -7.14 -6.94
N THR A 68 8.47 -6.69 -6.48
CA THR A 68 9.67 -7.53 -6.46
C THR A 68 9.60 -8.49 -5.26
N PRO A 69 10.43 -9.54 -5.20
CA PRO A 69 10.51 -10.39 -4.00
C PRO A 69 10.77 -9.57 -2.74
N ARG A 70 11.62 -8.54 -2.83
CA ARG A 70 11.86 -7.62 -1.72
C ARG A 70 10.60 -6.84 -1.35
N GLY A 71 9.81 -6.45 -2.34
CA GLY A 71 8.54 -5.75 -2.13
C GLY A 71 7.54 -6.63 -1.39
N ILE A 72 7.46 -7.90 -1.74
CA ILE A 72 6.59 -8.86 -1.08
C ILE A 72 7.00 -9.02 0.39
N SER A 73 8.30 -9.18 0.64
CA SER A 73 8.84 -9.32 1.99
C SER A 73 8.56 -8.08 2.84
N GLU A 74 8.82 -6.89 2.30
CA GLU A 74 8.58 -5.64 3.02
C GLU A 74 7.08 -5.41 3.27
N LYS A 75 6.25 -5.73 2.29
CA LYS A 75 4.79 -5.63 2.45
C LYS A 75 4.31 -6.50 3.61
N THR A 76 4.85 -7.72 3.72
CA THR A 76 4.49 -8.63 4.81
C THR A 76 4.86 -8.04 6.17
N LYS A 77 6.07 -7.51 6.29
CA LYS A 77 6.54 -6.88 7.54
C LYS A 77 5.65 -5.70 7.93
N ILE A 78 5.32 -4.87 6.97
CA ILE A 78 4.48 -3.69 7.20
C ILE A 78 3.06 -4.11 7.59
N THR A 79 2.54 -5.14 6.92
CA THR A 79 1.21 -5.69 7.24
C THR A 79 1.15 -6.13 8.70
N LEU A 80 2.15 -6.88 9.15
CA LEU A 80 2.22 -7.35 10.54
C LEU A 80 2.26 -6.18 11.52
N ARG A 81 3.06 -5.16 11.21
CA ARG A 81 3.16 -3.98 12.07
C ARG A 81 1.83 -3.26 12.19
N PHE A 82 1.15 -3.02 11.08
CA PHE A 82 -0.15 -2.35 11.09
C PHE A 82 -1.22 -3.18 11.79
N MET A 83 -1.18 -4.49 11.63
CA MET A 83 -2.10 -5.38 12.35
C MET A 83 -1.90 -5.28 13.86
N GLN A 84 -0.65 -5.28 14.31
CA GLN A 84 -0.33 -5.15 15.72
C GLN A 84 -0.82 -3.81 16.28
N GLU A 85 -0.62 -2.72 15.54
CA GLU A 85 -1.10 -1.40 15.93
C GLU A 85 -2.63 -1.37 16.02
N ARG A 86 -3.32 -2.00 15.09
CA ARG A 86 -4.79 -2.05 15.07
C ARG A 86 -5.33 -2.90 16.22
N ILE A 87 -4.68 -4.01 16.53
CA ILE A 87 -5.06 -4.87 17.64
C ILE A 87 -4.91 -4.11 18.95
N LYS A 88 -3.81 -3.39 19.13
CA LYS A 88 -3.58 -2.58 20.32
C LYS A 88 -4.66 -1.51 20.48
N GLU A 89 -4.97 -0.80 19.41
CA GLU A 89 -6.02 0.22 19.41
C GLU A 89 -7.37 -0.39 19.77
N TYR A 90 -7.68 -1.53 19.17
CA TYR A 90 -8.93 -2.24 19.47
C TYR A 90 -9.03 -2.59 20.95
N ASP A 91 -7.96 -3.13 21.53
CA ASP A 91 -7.93 -3.49 22.94
C ASP A 91 -8.10 -2.28 23.84
N GLU A 92 -7.46 -1.16 23.50
CA GLU A 92 -7.60 0.09 24.23
C GLU A 92 -9.04 0.60 24.22
N LEU A 93 -9.67 0.62 23.04
CA LEU A 93 -11.05 1.06 22.90
C LEU A 93 -12.01 0.13 23.63
N LYS A 94 -11.75 -1.17 23.57
CA LYS A 94 -12.57 -2.16 24.29
C LYS A 94 -12.48 -1.94 25.79
N ASN A 95 -11.29 -1.67 26.30
CA ASN A 95 -11.09 -1.38 27.73
C ASN A 95 -11.80 -0.09 28.15
N GLU A 96 -11.71 0.96 27.32
CA GLU A 96 -12.40 2.22 27.59
C GLU A 96 -13.91 2.02 27.66
N LEU A 97 -14.46 1.27 26.71
CA LEU A 97 -15.89 0.98 26.69
C LEU A 97 -16.32 0.17 27.93
N SER A 98 -15.54 -0.82 28.31
CA SER A 98 -15.81 -1.65 29.49
C SER A 98 -15.78 -0.81 30.78
N THR A 99 -14.80 0.07 30.92
CA THR A 99 -14.69 0.98 32.05
C THR A 99 -15.87 1.92 32.13
N HIS A 100 -16.33 2.46 31.01
CA HIS A 100 -17.48 3.33 30.94
C HIS A 100 -18.75 2.58 31.41
N LYS A 101 -18.96 1.36 30.97
CA LYS A 101 -20.10 0.53 31.37
C LYS A 101 -20.09 0.23 32.85
N LYS A 102 -18.93 0.04 33.47
CA LYS A 102 -18.81 -0.25 34.91
C LYS A 102 -19.15 0.95 35.78
N LYS A 103 -19.00 2.19 35.25
CA LYS A 103 -19.31 3.40 35.99
C LYS A 103 -20.80 3.75 35.96
N ASN A 104 -21.53 3.10 35.13
CA ASN A 104 -22.99 3.27 35.06
C ASN A 104 -23.70 2.14 35.85
#